data_f7a84fa7231d00b0591c8ac1193c2aca
#
_entry.id   f7a84fa7231d00b0591c8ac1193c2aca
#
_cell.length_a   1.000
_cell.length_b   1.000
_cell.length_c   1.000
_cell.angle_alpha   90.00
_cell.angle_beta   90.00
_cell.angle_gamma   90.00
#
_symmetry.space_group_name_H-M   'P 1'
#
loop_
_entity.id
_entity.type
_entity.pdbx_description
1 polymer ?
#
loop_
_entity_poly.entity_id
_entity_poly.type
_entity_poly.pdbx_seq_one_letter_code
_entity_poly.pdbx_strand_id
1 'polypeptide(L)'
;GSVLFSAPGDPSNFSAFDGAGEIGIGDKIHGFNRLQGNAFGVFCEESVHAITGTDVSNFTKQILVPNEGALEYSVASFGSRVIYTSKTGITTLDQSEKYGNFLGRKFSFDVNPWLIPRITGGAGLFTSIVDFNPVFEAGNGFVCAYAVPHKNQYRVWFKDGLQLWMTLVGDDQPKFTFAQYFAAPND
;
A
#
# COMPACT_ATOMS: atom_id res chain seq x y z
N GLY A 1 -7.34 15.49 -2.98
CA GLY A 1 -7.17 14.87 -4.29
C GLY A 1 -8.49 14.48 -4.92
N SER A 2 -8.45 14.23 -6.22
CA SER A 2 -9.58 13.76 -7.00
C SER A 2 -9.14 12.73 -8.03
N VAL A 3 -10.08 11.90 -8.48
CA VAL A 3 -9.88 10.94 -9.54
C VAL A 3 -10.64 11.44 -10.77
N LEU A 4 -9.91 11.67 -11.85
CA LEU A 4 -10.48 11.99 -13.15
C LEU A 4 -10.70 10.68 -13.93
N PHE A 5 -11.82 10.56 -14.62
CA PHE A 5 -12.10 9.45 -15.52
C PHE A 5 -12.48 9.97 -16.90
N SER A 6 -12.07 9.24 -17.94
CA SER A 6 -12.33 9.57 -19.34
C SER A 6 -13.75 9.20 -19.75
N ALA A 7 -14.16 9.71 -20.90
CA ALA A 7 -15.41 9.34 -21.54
C ALA A 7 -15.47 7.82 -21.84
N PRO A 8 -16.64 7.20 -21.79
CA PRO A 8 -16.80 5.78 -22.11
C PRO A 8 -16.30 5.46 -23.52
N GLY A 9 -15.41 4.47 -23.62
CA GLY A 9 -14.84 3.99 -24.89
C GLY A 9 -13.72 4.85 -25.49
N ASP A 10 -13.39 6.01 -24.91
CA ASP A 10 -12.28 6.85 -25.35
C ASP A 10 -11.40 7.29 -24.15
N PRO A 11 -10.30 6.60 -23.87
CA PRO A 11 -9.44 6.90 -22.73
C PRO A 11 -8.67 8.22 -22.87
N SER A 12 -8.67 8.85 -24.03
CA SER A 12 -8.05 10.15 -24.29
C SER A 12 -9.00 11.34 -24.15
N ASN A 13 -10.30 11.09 -24.09
CA ASN A 13 -11.32 12.13 -24.02
C ASN A 13 -11.75 12.40 -22.58
N PHE A 14 -11.44 13.60 -22.08
CA PHE A 14 -11.84 14.10 -20.77
C PHE A 14 -12.91 15.20 -20.85
N SER A 15 -13.70 15.22 -21.92
CA SER A 15 -14.82 16.15 -22.09
C SER A 15 -16.03 15.71 -21.26
N ALA A 16 -16.50 16.60 -20.39
CA ALA A 16 -17.70 16.35 -19.59
C ALA A 16 -18.97 16.15 -20.45
N PHE A 17 -19.00 16.74 -21.66
CA PHE A 17 -20.11 16.56 -22.59
C PHE A 17 -20.20 15.14 -23.13
N ASP A 18 -19.07 14.43 -23.18
CA ASP A 18 -18.98 13.05 -23.68
C ASP A 18 -19.01 12.02 -22.53
N GLY A 19 -19.26 12.48 -21.31
CA GLY A 19 -19.43 11.61 -20.15
C GLY A 19 -18.16 11.37 -19.32
N ALA A 20 -17.10 12.16 -19.53
CA ALA A 20 -15.98 12.20 -18.60
C ALA A 20 -16.35 12.98 -17.32
N GLY A 21 -15.59 12.78 -16.26
CA GLY A 21 -15.87 13.49 -15.01
C GLY A 21 -14.80 13.34 -13.94
N GLU A 22 -15.16 13.81 -12.76
CA GLU A 22 -14.28 13.87 -11.59
C GLU A 22 -14.99 13.34 -10.35
N ILE A 23 -14.28 12.53 -9.55
CA ILE A 23 -14.73 12.06 -8.24
C ILE A 23 -13.81 12.66 -7.20
N GLY A 24 -14.32 13.60 -6.39
CA GLY A 24 -13.58 14.17 -5.28
C GLY A 24 -13.31 13.13 -4.19
N ILE A 25 -12.05 12.92 -3.83
CA ILE A 25 -11.64 12.01 -2.77
C ILE A 25 -11.53 12.75 -1.44
N GLY A 26 -10.97 13.95 -1.44
CA GLY A 26 -10.81 14.79 -0.25
C GLY A 26 -9.51 14.55 0.50
N ASP A 27 -8.68 13.58 0.06
CA ASP A 27 -7.40 13.22 0.65
C ASP A 27 -6.31 13.15 -0.43
N LYS A 28 -5.03 13.16 -0.05
CA LYS A 28 -3.91 13.07 -0.98
C LYS A 28 -3.78 11.63 -1.48
N ILE A 29 -3.86 11.45 -2.80
CA ILE A 29 -3.82 10.12 -3.43
C ILE A 29 -2.36 9.70 -3.59
N HIS A 30 -2.03 8.49 -3.12
CA HIS A 30 -0.71 7.86 -3.21
C HIS A 30 -0.67 6.68 -4.17
N GLY A 31 -1.82 6.09 -4.50
CA GLY A 31 -1.84 4.98 -5.45
C GLY A 31 -3.23 4.46 -5.73
N PHE A 32 -3.28 3.61 -6.73
CA PHE A 32 -4.49 2.94 -7.19
C PHE A 32 -4.25 1.44 -7.28
N ASN A 33 -5.31 0.67 -7.07
CA ASN A 33 -5.27 -0.76 -7.35
C ASN A 33 -6.68 -1.28 -7.64
N ARG A 34 -6.76 -2.33 -8.45
CA ARG A 34 -8.01 -3.04 -8.64
C ARG A 34 -8.32 -3.86 -7.39
N LEU A 35 -9.52 -3.73 -6.88
CA LEU A 35 -10.06 -4.56 -5.82
C LEU A 35 -10.93 -5.67 -6.41
N GLN A 36 -11.30 -6.67 -5.60
CA GLN A 36 -12.24 -7.69 -6.01
C GLN A 36 -13.64 -7.08 -6.23
N GLY A 37 -14.51 -7.77 -6.97
CA GLY A 37 -15.89 -7.35 -7.19
C GLY A 37 -16.06 -6.10 -8.07
N ASN A 38 -15.16 -5.86 -9.02
CA ASN A 38 -15.15 -4.68 -9.90
C ASN A 38 -15.04 -3.34 -9.17
N ALA A 39 -14.48 -3.35 -7.98
CA ALA A 39 -14.18 -2.13 -7.26
C ALA A 39 -12.79 -1.59 -7.64
N PHE A 40 -12.66 -0.28 -7.68
CA PHE A 40 -11.41 0.43 -7.90
C PHE A 40 -10.95 1.05 -6.58
N GLY A 41 -9.81 0.61 -6.08
CA GLY A 41 -9.23 1.10 -4.83
C GLY A 41 -8.42 2.37 -5.04
N VAL A 42 -8.70 3.38 -4.22
CA VAL A 42 -7.96 4.63 -4.15
C VAL A 42 -7.28 4.70 -2.78
N PHE A 43 -5.96 4.63 -2.79
CA PHE A 43 -5.14 4.62 -1.59
C PHE A 43 -4.58 6.02 -1.36
N CYS A 44 -4.98 6.61 -0.25
CA CYS A 44 -4.63 7.98 0.08
C CYS A 44 -3.65 8.02 1.27
N GLU A 45 -3.27 9.23 1.68
CA GLU A 45 -2.35 9.43 2.80
C GLU A 45 -2.94 9.01 4.14
N GLU A 46 -4.22 9.31 4.39
CA GLU A 46 -4.90 9.07 5.67
C GLU A 46 -6.10 8.14 5.55
N SER A 47 -6.44 7.67 4.33
CA SER A 47 -7.63 6.86 4.10
C SER A 47 -7.50 5.94 2.89
N VAL A 48 -8.35 4.91 2.85
CA VAL A 48 -8.51 4.06 1.66
C VAL A 48 -9.97 4.07 1.23
N HIS A 49 -10.20 4.30 -0.04
CA HIS A 49 -11.53 4.36 -0.63
C HIS A 49 -11.72 3.27 -1.68
N ALA A 50 -12.97 2.84 -1.87
CA ALA A 50 -13.38 2.09 -3.05
C ALA A 50 -14.31 2.95 -3.90
N ILE A 51 -14.11 2.90 -5.20
CA ILE A 51 -15.05 3.40 -6.20
C ILE A 51 -15.65 2.19 -6.89
N THR A 52 -16.96 2.10 -6.90
CA THR A 52 -17.73 1.05 -7.57
C THR A 52 -18.70 1.68 -8.56
N GLY A 53 -19.12 0.93 -9.55
CA GLY A 53 -20.01 1.39 -10.60
C GLY A 53 -19.46 1.06 -11.99
N THR A 54 -20.25 1.27 -12.99
CA THR A 54 -19.93 0.95 -14.40
C THR A 54 -20.01 2.17 -15.31
N ASP A 55 -20.68 3.22 -14.87
CA ASP A 55 -20.80 4.48 -15.61
C ASP A 55 -20.96 5.68 -14.66
N VAL A 56 -20.95 6.87 -15.24
CA VAL A 56 -21.02 8.17 -14.55
C VAL A 56 -22.23 8.29 -13.62
N SER A 57 -23.36 7.69 -14.01
CA SER A 57 -24.62 7.81 -13.26
C SER A 57 -24.68 6.94 -12.01
N ASN A 58 -23.81 5.91 -11.95
CA ASN A 58 -23.83 4.93 -10.87
C ASN A 58 -22.50 4.78 -10.11
N PHE A 59 -21.50 5.64 -10.37
CA PHE A 59 -20.29 5.63 -9.56
C PHE A 59 -20.60 5.99 -8.11
N THR A 60 -20.19 5.12 -7.21
CA THR A 60 -20.29 5.33 -5.76
C THR A 60 -18.92 5.27 -5.12
N LYS A 61 -18.69 6.18 -4.18
CA LYS A 61 -17.47 6.21 -3.37
C LYS A 61 -17.79 5.74 -1.94
N GLN A 62 -16.99 4.82 -1.45
CA GLN A 62 -17.07 4.31 -0.08
C GLN A 62 -15.71 4.40 0.59
N ILE A 63 -15.65 4.83 1.85
CA ILE A 63 -14.44 4.73 2.66
C ILE A 63 -14.33 3.29 3.18
N LEU A 64 -13.24 2.62 2.87
CA LEU A 64 -12.95 1.27 3.33
C LEU A 64 -12.19 1.27 4.66
N VAL A 65 -11.15 2.10 4.73
CA VAL A 65 -10.30 2.23 5.92
C VAL A 65 -10.18 3.71 6.24
N PRO A 66 -10.84 4.19 7.29
CA PRO A 66 -10.69 5.55 7.78
C PRO A 66 -9.42 5.68 8.64
N ASN A 67 -8.79 6.84 8.62
CA ASN A 67 -7.64 7.21 9.46
C ASN A 67 -6.40 6.31 9.30
N GLU A 68 -6.33 5.53 8.24
CA GLU A 68 -5.15 4.74 7.89
C GLU A 68 -5.05 4.63 6.36
N GLY A 69 -4.09 5.31 5.79
CA GLY A 69 -3.82 5.30 4.35
C GLY A 69 -2.57 4.50 4.00
N ALA A 70 -2.17 4.59 2.75
CA ALA A 70 -0.98 3.93 2.23
C ALA A 70 0.18 4.92 2.05
N LEU A 71 1.40 4.45 2.24
CA LEU A 71 2.59 5.20 1.85
C LEU A 71 2.68 5.24 0.31
N GLU A 72 3.25 6.31 -0.20
CA GLU A 72 3.52 6.46 -1.62
C GLU A 72 4.41 5.30 -2.12
N TYR A 73 4.13 4.75 -3.29
CA TYR A 73 4.82 3.57 -3.86
C TYR A 73 4.76 2.29 -3.02
N SER A 74 3.73 2.09 -2.19
CA SER A 74 3.60 0.88 -1.36
C SER A 74 2.49 -0.06 -1.78
N VAL A 75 1.58 0.37 -2.65
CA VAL A 75 0.39 -0.39 -3.01
C VAL A 75 0.72 -1.44 -4.06
N ALA A 76 0.42 -2.71 -3.77
CA ALA A 76 0.69 -3.81 -4.68
C ALA A 76 -0.42 -4.86 -4.69
N SER A 77 -0.66 -5.46 -5.86
CA SER A 77 -1.53 -6.62 -5.99
C SER A 77 -0.79 -7.87 -5.51
N PHE A 78 -1.44 -8.69 -4.71
CA PHE A 78 -0.88 -9.91 -4.16
C PHE A 78 -1.92 -11.04 -4.19
N GLY A 79 -1.91 -11.82 -5.26
CA GLY A 79 -2.97 -12.80 -5.52
C GLY A 79 -4.33 -12.11 -5.70
N SER A 80 -5.30 -12.52 -4.90
CA SER A 80 -6.66 -11.95 -4.91
C SER A 80 -6.84 -10.73 -4.01
N ARG A 81 -5.79 -10.32 -3.29
CA ARG A 81 -5.82 -9.23 -2.32
C ARG A 81 -4.90 -8.08 -2.72
N VAL A 82 -5.07 -6.94 -2.09
CA VAL A 82 -4.16 -5.80 -2.20
C VAL A 82 -3.40 -5.65 -0.89
N ILE A 83 -2.09 -5.51 -0.99
CA ILE A 83 -1.20 -5.24 0.14
C ILE A 83 -0.63 -3.83 0.00
N TYR A 84 -0.51 -3.14 1.11
CA TYR A 84 0.14 -1.84 1.17
C TYR A 84 0.84 -1.64 2.52
N THR A 85 1.80 -0.74 2.54
CA THR A 85 2.46 -0.30 3.77
C THR A 85 1.83 1.01 4.20
N SER A 86 1.44 1.09 5.46
CA SER A 86 0.91 2.29 6.12
C SER A 86 1.86 2.79 7.20
N LYS A 87 1.54 3.92 7.82
CA LYS A 87 2.26 4.44 9.01
C LYS A 87 2.20 3.48 10.20
N THR A 88 1.26 2.54 10.20
CA THR A 88 1.01 1.59 11.29
C THR A 88 1.44 0.16 10.97
N GLY A 89 2.06 -0.07 9.81
CA GLY A 89 2.59 -1.37 9.40
C GLY A 89 2.15 -1.82 8.02
N ILE A 90 2.25 -3.12 7.74
CA ILE A 90 1.82 -3.74 6.48
C ILE A 90 0.40 -4.25 6.65
N THR A 91 -0.48 -3.77 5.79
CA THR A 91 -1.91 -4.05 5.83
C THR A 91 -2.36 -4.68 4.51
N THR A 92 -3.31 -5.59 4.56
CA THR A 92 -4.00 -6.12 3.38
C THR A 92 -5.45 -5.71 3.38
N LEU A 93 -6.00 -5.59 2.17
CA LEU A 93 -7.43 -5.50 1.95
C LEU A 93 -7.92 -6.82 1.34
N ASP A 94 -8.70 -7.54 2.11
CA ASP A 94 -9.38 -8.75 1.67
C ASP A 94 -10.87 -8.50 1.57
N GLN A 95 -11.50 -8.99 0.52
CA GLN A 95 -12.95 -8.98 0.43
C GLN A 95 -13.53 -10.14 1.22
N SER A 96 -14.48 -9.87 2.12
CA SER A 96 -15.24 -10.92 2.78
C SER A 96 -16.14 -11.62 1.76
N GLU A 97 -15.91 -12.91 1.52
CA GLU A 97 -16.71 -13.72 0.58
C GLU A 97 -18.22 -13.70 0.93
N LYS A 98 -18.55 -13.59 2.20
CA LYS A 98 -19.93 -13.68 2.69
C LYS A 98 -20.74 -12.40 2.55
N TYR A 99 -20.12 -11.24 2.61
CA TYR A 99 -20.81 -9.95 2.69
C TYR A 99 -20.34 -8.92 1.66
N GLY A 100 -19.33 -9.23 0.86
CA GLY A 100 -18.75 -8.29 -0.11
C GLY A 100 -18.03 -7.09 0.52
N ASN A 101 -17.89 -7.06 1.84
CA ASN A 101 -17.20 -6.00 2.55
C ASN A 101 -15.69 -6.23 2.52
N PHE A 102 -14.93 -5.15 2.47
CA PHE A 102 -13.48 -5.20 2.58
C PHE A 102 -13.05 -5.17 4.04
N LEU A 103 -12.12 -6.04 4.41
CA LEU A 103 -11.53 -6.10 5.74
C LEU A 103 -10.04 -5.79 5.63
N GLY A 104 -9.59 -4.79 6.39
CA GLY A 104 -8.17 -4.53 6.59
C GLY A 104 -7.59 -5.51 7.61
N ARG A 105 -6.55 -6.24 7.24
CA ARG A 105 -5.82 -7.12 8.15
C ARG A 105 -4.35 -6.71 8.21
N LYS A 106 -3.84 -6.51 9.42
CA LYS A 106 -2.42 -6.23 9.65
C LYS A 106 -1.61 -7.51 9.70
N PHE A 107 -0.58 -7.60 8.87
CA PHE A 107 0.33 -8.73 8.84
C PHE A 107 1.62 -8.50 9.61
N SER A 108 2.02 -7.26 9.79
CA SER A 108 3.33 -6.90 10.35
C SER A 108 3.38 -6.81 11.87
N PHE A 109 2.39 -7.32 12.59
CA PHE A 109 2.29 -7.15 14.04
C PHE A 109 3.59 -7.51 14.78
N ASP A 110 4.20 -8.64 14.44
CA ASP A 110 5.43 -9.13 15.10
C ASP A 110 6.66 -8.28 14.79
N VAL A 111 6.70 -7.59 13.65
CA VAL A 111 7.82 -6.74 13.23
C VAL A 111 7.54 -5.25 13.37
N ASN A 112 6.35 -4.86 13.79
CA ASN A 112 5.97 -3.47 13.97
C ASN A 112 6.90 -2.68 14.91
N PRO A 113 7.39 -3.24 16.01
CA PRO A 113 8.34 -2.53 16.89
C PRO A 113 9.62 -2.09 16.16
N TRP A 114 9.99 -2.80 15.10
CA TRP A 114 11.12 -2.47 14.25
C TRP A 114 10.70 -1.65 13.02
N LEU A 115 9.57 -2.00 12.41
CA LEU A 115 9.10 -1.42 11.13
C LEU A 115 8.59 0.01 11.29
N ILE A 116 7.73 0.26 12.28
CA ILE A 116 7.07 1.56 12.47
C ILE A 116 8.07 2.70 12.68
N PRO A 117 9.08 2.59 13.58
CA PRO A 117 10.06 3.64 13.74
C PRO A 117 10.81 3.97 12.44
N ARG A 118 11.11 2.97 11.62
CA ARG A 118 11.75 3.17 10.31
C ARG A 118 10.88 3.90 9.31
N ILE A 119 9.58 3.66 9.33
CA ILE A 119 8.61 4.35 8.47
C ILE A 119 8.40 5.78 8.95
N THR A 120 8.25 6.00 10.26
CA THR A 120 7.87 7.29 10.84
C THR A 120 9.05 8.19 11.22
N GLY A 121 10.29 7.68 11.15
CA GLY A 121 11.49 8.42 11.55
C GLY A 121 11.70 8.48 13.08
N GLY A 122 11.03 7.63 13.84
CA GLY A 122 11.20 7.52 15.30
C GLY A 122 12.38 6.64 15.71
N ALA A 123 12.85 6.77 16.96
CA ALA A 123 13.83 5.86 17.54
C ALA A 123 13.19 4.49 17.80
N GLY A 124 13.69 3.43 17.16
CA GLY A 124 13.21 2.07 17.37
C GLY A 124 13.72 1.46 18.67
N LEU A 125 12.94 0.55 19.27
CA LEU A 125 13.30 -0.20 20.47
C LEU A 125 14.50 -1.14 20.28
N PHE A 126 14.94 -1.39 19.05
CA PHE A 126 16.04 -2.29 18.70
C PHE A 126 17.28 -1.52 18.22
N THR A 127 17.86 -0.70 19.08
CA THR A 127 19.20 -0.13 18.86
C THR A 127 20.32 -1.13 19.08
N SER A 128 20.03 -2.38 19.47
CA SER A 128 21.02 -3.36 19.94
C SER A 128 21.09 -4.68 19.17
N ILE A 129 20.46 -4.81 18.01
CA ILE A 129 20.78 -5.93 17.13
C ILE A 129 21.99 -5.54 16.28
N VAL A 130 23.16 -5.88 16.82
CA VAL A 130 24.46 -5.98 16.14
C VAL A 130 24.73 -4.86 15.13
N ASP A 131 25.46 -3.83 15.55
CA ASP A 131 26.14 -2.80 14.71
C ASP A 131 25.34 -2.12 13.60
N PHE A 132 24.03 -2.28 13.57
CA PHE A 132 23.13 -1.48 12.76
C PHE A 132 22.84 -0.18 13.51
N ASN A 133 23.73 0.79 13.37
CA ASN A 133 23.46 2.17 13.76
C ASN A 133 22.90 2.92 12.53
N PRO A 134 21.62 2.77 12.21
CA PRO A 134 21.05 3.59 11.18
C PRO A 134 20.92 4.98 11.79
N VAL A 135 21.73 5.90 11.33
CA VAL A 135 21.44 7.32 11.46
C VAL A 135 20.15 7.53 10.67
N PHE A 136 19.01 7.40 11.34
CA PHE A 136 17.73 7.76 10.76
C PHE A 136 17.72 9.26 10.63
N GLU A 137 17.96 9.77 9.44
CA GLU A 137 17.58 11.13 9.12
C GLU A 137 16.08 11.27 9.43
N ALA A 138 15.74 12.28 10.19
CA ALA A 138 14.38 12.62 10.50
C ALA A 138 13.58 12.74 9.20
N GLY A 139 12.66 11.81 8.97
CA GLY A 139 11.82 11.78 7.79
C GLY A 139 11.99 10.54 6.94
N ASN A 140 11.12 9.58 7.21
CA ASN A 140 10.72 8.50 6.33
C ASN A 140 11.86 7.71 5.66
N GLY A 141 12.38 6.69 6.36
CA GLY A 141 13.35 5.74 5.79
C GLY A 141 12.78 4.81 4.71
N PHE A 142 11.46 4.81 4.53
CA PHE A 142 10.78 4.05 3.48
C PHE A 142 11.07 4.63 2.09
N VAL A 143 11.31 3.74 1.12
CA VAL A 143 11.52 4.11 -0.28
C VAL A 143 10.35 3.63 -1.13
N CYS A 144 10.13 2.32 -1.15
CA CYS A 144 9.04 1.71 -1.91
C CYS A 144 8.76 0.30 -1.39
N ALA A 145 7.63 -0.25 -1.82
CA ALA A 145 7.37 -1.66 -1.64
C ALA A 145 6.69 -2.26 -2.86
N TYR A 146 6.90 -3.54 -3.10
CA TYR A 146 6.32 -4.24 -4.24
C TYR A 146 6.10 -5.72 -3.94
N ALA A 147 5.17 -6.31 -4.69
CA ALA A 147 4.91 -7.74 -4.64
C ALA A 147 5.81 -8.50 -5.63
N VAL A 148 6.25 -9.68 -5.20
CA VAL A 148 6.95 -10.68 -6.02
C VAL A 148 6.08 -11.94 -6.03
N PRO A 149 5.07 -12.04 -6.90
CA PRO A 149 4.02 -13.07 -6.81
C PRO A 149 4.55 -14.50 -6.89
N HIS A 150 5.53 -14.76 -7.78
CA HIS A 150 6.10 -16.10 -7.96
C HIS A 150 6.89 -16.62 -6.73
N LYS A 151 7.28 -15.71 -5.80
CA LYS A 151 7.90 -16.06 -4.53
C LYS A 151 6.97 -15.94 -3.34
N ASN A 152 5.73 -15.54 -3.60
CA ASN A 152 4.74 -15.23 -2.57
C ASN A 152 5.26 -14.21 -1.55
N GLN A 153 5.94 -13.18 -2.02
CA GLN A 153 6.62 -12.17 -1.21
C GLN A 153 6.10 -10.77 -1.48
N TYR A 154 6.02 -9.98 -0.41
CA TYR A 154 5.92 -8.53 -0.44
C TYR A 154 7.20 -7.97 0.17
N ARG A 155 7.89 -7.09 -0.56
CA ARG A 155 9.20 -6.56 -0.16
C ARG A 155 9.12 -5.06 0.05
N VAL A 156 9.65 -4.62 1.18
CA VAL A 156 9.73 -3.21 1.59
C VAL A 156 11.18 -2.79 1.57
N TRP A 157 11.47 -1.67 0.91
CA TRP A 157 12.82 -1.11 0.76
C TRP A 157 12.97 0.16 1.59
N PHE A 158 14.15 0.30 2.20
CA PHE A 158 14.51 1.45 3.01
C PHE A 158 15.73 2.16 2.44
N LYS A 159 15.90 3.45 2.77
CA LYS A 159 17.00 4.30 2.28
C LYS A 159 18.39 3.79 2.63
N ASP A 160 18.53 3.07 3.73
CA ASP A 160 19.79 2.47 4.19
C ASP A 160 20.17 1.17 3.44
N GLY A 161 19.44 0.83 2.38
CA GLY A 161 19.65 -0.39 1.61
C GLY A 161 19.09 -1.65 2.26
N LEU A 162 18.47 -1.54 3.43
CA LEU A 162 17.81 -2.66 4.08
C LEU A 162 16.48 -2.96 3.39
N GLN A 163 16.13 -4.24 3.36
CA GLN A 163 14.86 -4.74 2.88
C GLN A 163 14.19 -5.61 3.92
N LEU A 164 12.89 -5.46 4.04
CA LEU A 164 12.04 -6.38 4.75
C LEU A 164 11.25 -7.22 3.74
N TRP A 165 11.42 -8.53 3.79
CA TRP A 165 10.67 -9.48 2.96
C TRP A 165 9.62 -10.17 3.81
N MET A 166 8.37 -9.94 3.49
CA MET A 166 7.24 -10.67 4.03
C MET A 166 6.89 -11.79 3.05
N THR A 167 7.02 -13.03 3.47
CA THR A 167 6.62 -14.22 2.70
C THR A 167 5.38 -14.82 3.33
N LEU A 168 4.31 -15.01 2.57
CA LEU A 168 3.13 -15.74 3.03
C LEU A 168 3.34 -17.23 2.83
N VAL A 169 3.21 -18.00 3.92
CA VAL A 169 3.40 -19.45 3.94
C VAL A 169 2.09 -20.11 4.42
N GLY A 170 1.56 -21.04 3.62
CA GLY A 170 0.32 -21.77 3.97
C GLY A 170 -0.85 -20.83 4.21
N ASP A 171 -1.60 -21.05 5.28
CA ASP A 171 -2.83 -20.34 5.65
C ASP A 171 -2.60 -18.89 6.07
N ASP A 172 -1.94 -18.11 5.21
CA ASP A 172 -1.70 -16.68 5.41
C ASP A 172 -0.84 -16.32 6.63
N GLN A 173 0.06 -17.20 7.02
CA GLN A 173 1.03 -16.88 8.08
C GLN A 173 2.21 -16.11 7.48
N PRO A 174 2.42 -14.85 7.87
CA PRO A 174 3.54 -14.07 7.38
C PRO A 174 4.83 -14.54 8.05
N LYS A 175 5.87 -14.79 7.24
CA LYS A 175 7.25 -14.94 7.72
C LYS A 175 8.05 -13.74 7.25
N PHE A 176 8.82 -13.15 8.15
CA PHE A 176 9.64 -11.99 7.87
C PHE A 176 11.12 -12.36 7.78
N THR A 177 11.77 -11.83 6.76
CA THR A 177 13.20 -11.99 6.53
C THR A 177 13.79 -10.62 6.21
N PHE A 178 14.96 -10.34 6.74
CA PHE A 178 15.71 -9.12 6.45
C PHE A 178 16.81 -9.44 5.44
N ALA A 179 16.98 -8.57 4.45
CA ALA A 179 18.08 -8.59 3.52
C ALA A 179 18.71 -7.20 3.44
N GLN A 180 20.02 -7.12 3.34
CA GLN A 180 20.72 -5.87 3.16
C GLN A 180 21.55 -5.94 1.87
N TYR A 181 21.40 -4.93 1.04
CA TYR A 181 22.24 -4.73 -0.12
C TYR A 181 23.27 -3.66 0.22
N PHE A 182 24.54 -4.06 0.26
CA PHE A 182 25.62 -3.12 0.25
C PHE A 182 25.84 -2.71 -1.21
N ALA A 183 25.81 -1.41 -1.49
CA ALA A 183 26.40 -0.95 -2.73
C ALA A 183 27.87 -1.37 -2.71
N ALA A 184 28.33 -2.08 -3.73
CA ALA A 184 29.77 -2.30 -3.87
C ALA A 184 30.45 -0.93 -3.85
N PRO A 185 31.55 -0.74 -3.12
CA PRO A 185 32.30 0.50 -3.23
C PRO A 185 32.63 0.68 -4.72
N ASN A 186 32.28 1.83 -5.25
CA ASN A 186 32.67 2.18 -6.61
C ASN A 186 34.19 2.23 -6.60
N ASP A 187 34.84 1.26 -7.26
CA ASP A 187 36.27 1.29 -7.59
C ASP A 187 36.57 2.41 -8.57
#